data_28d2e009ea698e37a7fc5d3305f64a71
#
_entry.id   28d2e009ea698e37a7fc5d3305f64a71
#
_cell.length_a   1.000
_cell.length_b   1.000
_cell.length_c   1.000
_cell.angle_alpha   90.00
_cell.angle_beta   90.00
_cell.angle_gamma   90.00
#
_symmetry.space_group_name_H-M   'P 1'
#
loop_
_entity.id
_entity.type
_entity.pdbx_description
1 polymer ?
#
loop_
_entity_poly.entity_id
_entity_poly.type
_entity_poly.pdbx_seq_one_letter_code
_entity_poly.pdbx_strand_id
1 'polypeptide(L)'
;MKLSILLLLLIISSSVGIAYGHTVDAVGKYRVEIGWMNEPVVSGETNAIEFYVSPLVPCPQIPEAIKCAESQEFQNGIEGLKKTVKMQLIYKDESITLPLSPDHNIPGKYYAFVNPTVSGFYQANMLGSINETPISLSMHPPKVEDRTYIEFPQPADITVQQIIDGHTALIEDIGELQDSVKNLEDNNQQMDMGYLGIGLGLIGTALAVIALAKSKKN
;
A
#
# COMPACT_ATOMS: atom_id res chain seq x y z
N MET A 1 -27.36 -4.85 41.15
CA MET A 1 -26.40 -5.53 40.28
C MET A 1 -26.87 -5.65 38.82
N LYS A 2 -28.08 -6.12 38.50
CA LYS A 2 -28.59 -6.27 37.13
C LYS A 2 -28.75 -4.94 36.37
N LEU A 3 -29.22 -3.88 37.03
CA LEU A 3 -29.40 -2.55 36.42
C LEU A 3 -28.07 -1.89 36.06
N SER A 4 -27.04 -2.06 36.91
CA SER A 4 -25.70 -1.50 36.66
C SER A 4 -25.00 -2.17 35.46
N ILE A 5 -25.22 -3.47 35.23
CA ILE A 5 -24.70 -4.20 34.08
C ILE A 5 -25.40 -3.75 32.79
N LEU A 6 -26.71 -3.52 32.84
CA LEU A 6 -27.47 -3.02 31.69
C LEU A 6 -27.04 -1.60 31.30
N LEU A 7 -26.77 -0.73 32.27
CA LEU A 7 -26.28 0.63 32.04
C LEU A 7 -24.86 0.62 31.44
N LEU A 8 -23.98 -0.28 31.92
CA LEU A 8 -22.64 -0.46 31.37
C LEU A 8 -22.66 -0.95 29.92
N LEU A 9 -23.53 -1.91 29.59
CA LEU A 9 -23.73 -2.38 28.23
C LEU A 9 -24.29 -1.28 27.30
N LEU A 10 -25.15 -0.42 27.78
CA LEU A 10 -25.68 0.71 27.01
C LEU A 10 -24.62 1.77 26.72
N ILE A 11 -23.69 2.00 27.65
CA ILE A 11 -22.57 2.95 27.46
C ILE A 11 -21.55 2.39 26.47
N ILE A 12 -21.28 1.08 26.49
CA ILE A 12 -20.35 0.44 25.54
C ILE A 12 -20.92 0.44 24.12
N SER A 13 -22.23 0.28 23.95
CA SER A 13 -22.86 0.31 22.62
C SER A 13 -22.91 1.69 21.97
N SER A 14 -22.80 2.78 22.75
CA SER A 14 -22.80 4.16 22.24
C SER A 14 -21.41 4.66 21.82
N SER A 15 -20.35 3.89 22.07
CA SER A 15 -18.98 4.27 21.73
C SER A 15 -18.45 3.65 20.43
N VAL A 16 -19.29 2.95 19.66
CA VAL A 16 -18.92 2.53 18.30
C VAL A 16 -18.99 3.74 17.39
N GLY A 17 -17.95 4.55 17.41
CA GLY A 17 -17.76 5.59 16.38
C GLY A 17 -17.63 4.89 15.02
N ILE A 18 -18.47 5.29 14.05
CA ILE A 18 -18.28 4.88 12.66
C ILE A 18 -16.96 5.54 12.23
N ALA A 19 -15.91 4.76 12.05
CA ALA A 19 -14.68 5.22 11.42
C ALA A 19 -14.98 5.40 9.93
N TYR A 20 -15.19 6.63 9.50
CA TYR A 20 -15.24 6.95 8.07
C TYR A 20 -13.81 6.90 7.57
N GLY A 21 -13.51 5.97 6.64
CA GLY A 21 -12.22 5.92 5.95
C GLY A 21 -12.01 7.08 4.98
N HIS A 22 -13.11 7.79 4.61
CA HIS A 22 -13.10 8.93 3.72
C HIS A 22 -13.26 10.25 4.48
N THR A 23 -12.57 11.27 4.02
CA THR A 23 -12.73 12.65 4.47
C THR A 23 -13.57 13.44 3.48
N VAL A 24 -14.42 14.33 3.98
CA VAL A 24 -15.30 15.18 3.17
C VAL A 24 -14.92 16.64 3.36
N ASP A 25 -14.94 17.39 2.28
CA ASP A 25 -14.71 18.84 2.29
C ASP A 25 -15.66 19.55 1.32
N ALA A 26 -15.72 20.87 1.40
CA ALA A 26 -16.53 21.74 0.56
C ALA A 26 -15.65 22.76 -0.17
N VAL A 27 -15.74 22.80 -1.49
CA VAL A 27 -15.05 23.78 -2.32
C VAL A 27 -16.06 24.56 -3.17
N GLY A 28 -16.32 25.79 -2.80
CA GLY A 28 -17.35 26.61 -3.43
C GLY A 28 -18.72 25.93 -3.38
N LYS A 29 -19.27 25.56 -4.53
CA LYS A 29 -20.55 24.87 -4.65
C LYS A 29 -20.43 23.34 -4.85
N TYR A 30 -19.29 22.78 -4.50
CA TYR A 30 -19.03 21.36 -4.67
C TYR A 30 -18.69 20.70 -3.33
N ARG A 31 -19.20 19.48 -3.17
CA ARG A 31 -18.81 18.51 -2.14
C ARG A 31 -17.72 17.63 -2.74
N VAL A 32 -16.63 17.46 -2.04
CA VAL A 32 -15.52 16.59 -2.39
C VAL A 32 -15.32 15.60 -1.25
N GLU A 33 -15.28 14.32 -1.59
CA GLU A 33 -14.96 13.25 -0.65
C GLU A 33 -13.74 12.51 -1.16
N ILE A 34 -12.81 12.18 -0.27
CA ILE A 34 -11.54 11.54 -0.64
C ILE A 34 -11.17 10.46 0.37
N GLY A 35 -10.60 9.36 -0.13
CA GLY A 35 -10.10 8.26 0.69
C GLY A 35 -9.20 7.33 -0.11
N TRP A 36 -8.90 6.18 0.46
CA TRP A 36 -8.25 5.10 -0.26
C TRP A 36 -9.28 4.16 -0.86
N MET A 37 -9.03 3.68 -2.07
CA MET A 37 -9.92 2.73 -2.78
C MET A 37 -10.08 1.42 -2.00
N ASN A 38 -9.00 0.92 -1.42
CA ASN A 38 -9.02 -0.28 -0.58
C ASN A 38 -8.52 0.08 0.81
N GLU A 39 -9.29 -0.28 1.84
CA GLU A 39 -8.96 -0.07 3.25
C GLU A 39 -9.08 -1.38 4.04
N PRO A 40 -8.18 -1.63 4.99
CA PRO A 40 -7.03 -0.81 5.37
C PRO A 40 -5.97 -0.74 4.27
N VAL A 41 -5.38 0.45 4.08
CA VAL A 41 -4.29 0.62 3.13
C VAL A 41 -2.96 0.22 3.78
N VAL A 42 -2.17 -0.59 3.08
CA VAL A 42 -0.85 -1.03 3.55
C VAL A 42 0.23 -0.69 2.54
N SER A 43 1.45 -0.48 3.05
CA SER A 43 2.60 -0.19 2.22
C SER A 43 2.98 -1.37 1.32
N GLY A 44 3.40 -1.08 0.08
CA GLY A 44 3.83 -2.07 -0.90
C GLY A 44 2.70 -2.71 -1.71
N GLU A 45 1.44 -2.32 -1.51
CA GLU A 45 0.31 -2.81 -2.30
C GLU A 45 -0.25 -1.73 -3.23
N THR A 46 -0.67 -2.15 -4.41
CA THR A 46 -1.32 -1.25 -5.35
C THR A 46 -2.67 -0.81 -4.82
N ASN A 47 -2.88 0.49 -4.75
CA ASN A 47 -4.10 1.12 -4.31
C ASN A 47 -4.42 2.34 -5.20
N ALA A 48 -5.37 3.15 -4.82
CA ALA A 48 -5.65 4.44 -5.45
C ALA A 48 -6.17 5.43 -4.40
N ILE A 49 -5.89 6.71 -4.59
CA ILE A 49 -6.72 7.72 -4.00
C ILE A 49 -8.02 7.73 -4.79
N GLU A 50 -9.14 7.38 -4.15
CA GLU A 50 -10.45 7.56 -4.75
C GLU A 50 -11.07 8.85 -4.24
N PHE A 51 -11.81 9.52 -5.11
CA PHE A 51 -12.52 10.71 -4.72
C PHE A 51 -13.82 10.86 -5.51
N TYR A 52 -14.76 11.53 -4.87
CA TYR A 52 -16.09 11.79 -5.38
C TYR A 52 -16.33 13.29 -5.39
N VAL A 53 -16.84 13.79 -6.50
CA VAL A 53 -17.20 15.20 -6.66
C VAL A 53 -18.66 15.32 -7.03
N SER A 54 -19.42 16.05 -6.23
CA SER A 54 -20.84 16.31 -6.45
C SER A 54 -21.21 17.76 -6.18
N PRO A 55 -22.36 18.25 -6.64
CA PRO A 55 -22.88 19.52 -6.21
C PRO A 55 -23.10 19.53 -4.70
N LEU A 56 -22.74 20.62 -4.03
CA LEU A 56 -23.12 20.87 -2.64
C LEU A 56 -24.49 21.57 -2.61
N VAL A 57 -25.45 20.91 -2.03
CA VAL A 57 -26.79 21.51 -1.81
C VAL A 57 -26.68 22.49 -0.64
N PRO A 58 -27.17 23.72 -0.75
CA PRO A 58 -27.13 24.66 0.35
C PRO A 58 -27.84 24.14 1.61
N CYS A 59 -27.18 24.29 2.77
CA CYS A 59 -27.72 23.92 4.08
C CYS A 59 -27.97 25.19 4.93
N PRO A 60 -29.12 25.87 4.79
CA PRO A 60 -29.35 27.14 5.49
C PRO A 60 -29.24 27.05 7.01
N GLN A 61 -29.40 25.85 7.57
CA GLN A 61 -29.36 25.57 9.01
C GLN A 61 -27.96 25.20 9.51
N ILE A 62 -27.00 24.94 8.59
CA ILE A 62 -25.62 24.55 8.90
C ILE A 62 -24.70 25.58 8.25
N PRO A 63 -24.20 26.57 9.01
CA PRO A 63 -23.38 27.65 8.44
C PRO A 63 -21.99 27.21 8.00
N GLU A 64 -21.46 26.12 8.57
CA GLU A 64 -20.12 25.61 8.23
C GLU A 64 -20.21 24.73 6.98
N ALA A 65 -19.51 25.14 5.91
CA ALA A 65 -19.57 24.47 4.61
C ALA A 65 -19.13 22.99 4.68
N ILE A 66 -18.12 22.68 5.48
CA ILE A 66 -17.63 21.30 5.67
C ILE A 66 -18.72 20.45 6.33
N LYS A 67 -19.32 20.90 7.42
CA LYS A 67 -20.40 20.17 8.10
C LYS A 67 -21.64 20.00 7.23
N CYS A 68 -21.93 20.99 6.40
CA CYS A 68 -22.98 20.88 5.39
C CYS A 68 -22.61 19.77 4.37
N ALA A 69 -21.39 19.71 3.89
CA ALA A 69 -20.93 18.68 2.98
C ALA A 69 -20.94 17.29 3.62
N GLU A 70 -20.51 17.15 4.87
CA GLU A 70 -20.52 15.92 5.64
C GLU A 70 -21.95 15.38 5.88
N SER A 71 -22.93 16.27 5.99
CA SER A 71 -24.34 15.88 6.19
C SER A 71 -25.05 15.39 4.95
N GLN A 72 -24.39 15.42 3.78
CA GLN A 72 -24.97 15.05 2.50
C GLN A 72 -24.36 13.76 1.95
N GLU A 73 -25.19 12.95 1.35
CA GLU A 73 -24.75 11.80 0.57
C GLU A 73 -24.25 12.23 -0.82
N PHE A 74 -23.36 11.44 -1.39
CA PHE A 74 -22.90 11.65 -2.76
C PHE A 74 -24.04 11.43 -3.76
N GLN A 75 -24.35 12.44 -4.56
CA GLN A 75 -25.39 12.41 -5.58
C GLN A 75 -25.03 13.33 -6.76
N ASN A 76 -25.49 12.98 -7.97
CA ASN A 76 -25.30 13.80 -9.17
C ASN A 76 -23.83 14.18 -9.43
N GLY A 77 -22.97 13.16 -9.45
CA GLY A 77 -21.52 13.34 -9.59
C GLY A 77 -21.11 14.12 -10.83
N ILE A 78 -20.04 14.92 -10.67
CA ILE A 78 -19.50 15.80 -11.73
C ILE A 78 -18.52 15.01 -12.59
N GLU A 79 -18.82 14.92 -13.89
CA GLU A 79 -17.99 14.23 -14.87
C GLU A 79 -16.97 15.16 -15.54
N GLY A 80 -16.03 14.56 -16.28
CA GLY A 80 -15.08 15.27 -17.14
C GLY A 80 -13.85 15.85 -16.45
N LEU A 81 -13.68 15.64 -15.15
CA LEU A 81 -12.61 16.26 -14.35
C LEU A 81 -11.20 15.75 -14.70
N LYS A 82 -11.07 14.62 -15.38
CA LYS A 82 -9.77 14.08 -15.84
C LYS A 82 -8.91 15.10 -16.58
N LYS A 83 -9.51 16.05 -17.27
CA LYS A 83 -8.80 17.05 -18.09
C LYS A 83 -8.47 18.33 -17.31
N THR A 84 -9.23 18.63 -16.26
CA THR A 84 -9.18 19.92 -15.57
C THR A 84 -8.66 19.83 -14.14
N VAL A 85 -8.61 18.61 -13.58
CA VAL A 85 -8.15 18.34 -12.22
C VAL A 85 -6.96 17.41 -12.24
N LYS A 86 -6.02 17.66 -11.33
CA LYS A 86 -4.86 16.81 -11.06
C LYS A 86 -4.88 16.40 -9.59
N MET A 87 -4.48 15.16 -9.32
CA MET A 87 -4.24 14.67 -7.97
C MET A 87 -2.74 14.66 -7.72
N GLN A 88 -2.28 15.41 -6.73
CA GLN A 88 -0.91 15.36 -6.22
C GLN A 88 -0.91 14.63 -4.90
N LEU A 89 -0.09 13.60 -4.78
CA LEU A 89 0.13 12.89 -3.53
C LEU A 89 1.49 13.31 -2.96
N ILE A 90 1.51 13.62 -1.67
CA ILE A 90 2.69 14.10 -0.95
C ILE A 90 2.95 13.19 0.24
N TYR A 91 4.21 12.82 0.43
CA TYR A 91 4.71 12.14 1.61
C TYR A 91 6.02 12.80 2.05
N LYS A 92 6.01 13.47 3.21
CA LYS A 92 7.14 14.30 3.67
C LYS A 92 7.53 15.35 2.60
N ASP A 93 8.77 15.29 2.13
CA ASP A 93 9.32 16.22 1.13
C ASP A 93 9.17 15.73 -0.31
N GLU A 94 8.57 14.55 -0.51
CA GLU A 94 8.37 13.96 -1.83
C GLU A 94 6.94 14.18 -2.32
N SER A 95 6.78 14.40 -3.62
CA SER A 95 5.46 14.55 -4.23
C SER A 95 5.40 13.93 -5.61
N ILE A 96 4.22 13.40 -5.96
CA ILE A 96 3.94 12.88 -7.29
C ILE A 96 2.59 13.37 -7.78
N THR A 97 2.50 13.71 -9.06
CA THR A 97 1.21 14.00 -9.71
C THR A 97 0.69 12.73 -10.40
N LEU A 98 -0.48 12.30 -9.98
CA LEU A 98 -1.12 11.09 -10.45
C LEU A 98 -2.17 11.40 -11.54
N PRO A 99 -2.22 10.61 -12.62
CA PRO A 99 -3.26 10.72 -13.62
C PRO A 99 -4.60 10.24 -13.05
N LEU A 100 -5.70 10.91 -13.46
CA LEU A 100 -7.04 10.53 -13.03
C LEU A 100 -7.66 9.52 -14.00
N SER A 101 -8.31 8.52 -13.44
CA SER A 101 -9.16 7.54 -14.14
C SER A 101 -10.59 7.68 -13.63
N PRO A 102 -11.57 8.03 -14.48
CA PRO A 102 -12.97 8.06 -14.06
C PRO A 102 -13.47 6.63 -13.81
N ASP A 103 -14.38 6.49 -12.87
CA ASP A 103 -15.16 5.27 -12.71
C ASP A 103 -16.15 5.14 -13.89
N HIS A 104 -16.32 3.93 -14.40
CA HIS A 104 -17.21 3.67 -15.53
C HIS A 104 -18.69 3.57 -15.15
N ASN A 105 -18.99 3.28 -13.89
CA ASN A 105 -20.32 3.00 -13.41
C ASN A 105 -20.88 4.13 -12.52
N ILE A 106 -19.97 4.92 -11.91
CA ILE A 106 -20.34 5.94 -10.94
C ILE A 106 -19.87 7.31 -11.47
N PRO A 107 -20.75 8.08 -12.13
CA PRO A 107 -20.43 9.43 -12.58
C PRO A 107 -19.93 10.29 -11.42
N GLY A 108 -18.84 11.05 -11.62
CA GLY A 108 -18.25 11.90 -10.58
C GLY A 108 -17.33 11.18 -9.58
N LYS A 109 -17.13 9.88 -9.72
CA LYS A 109 -16.12 9.12 -9.00
C LYS A 109 -14.86 8.98 -9.86
N TYR A 110 -13.69 9.13 -9.24
CA TYR A 110 -12.38 9.08 -9.88
C TYR A 110 -11.37 8.34 -9.03
N TYR A 111 -10.36 7.79 -9.69
CA TYR A 111 -9.22 7.12 -9.08
C TYR A 111 -7.92 7.76 -9.53
N ALA A 112 -6.98 7.89 -8.60
CA ALA A 112 -5.58 8.20 -8.87
C ALA A 112 -4.73 7.04 -8.34
N PHE A 113 -4.38 6.10 -9.24
CA PHE A 113 -3.69 4.86 -8.88
C PHE A 113 -2.26 5.14 -8.42
N VAL A 114 -1.87 4.48 -7.33
CA VAL A 114 -0.53 4.57 -6.73
C VAL A 114 -0.23 3.31 -5.92
N ASN A 115 1.05 3.01 -5.76
CA ASN A 115 1.52 2.05 -4.77
C ASN A 115 2.26 2.83 -3.67
N PRO A 116 1.66 3.06 -2.49
CA PRO A 116 2.35 3.68 -1.38
C PRO A 116 3.41 2.71 -0.83
N THR A 117 4.68 3.02 -0.99
CA THR A 117 5.78 2.12 -0.63
C THR A 117 6.22 2.23 0.83
N VAL A 118 5.78 3.26 1.53
CA VAL A 118 6.14 3.56 2.92
C VAL A 118 4.89 3.76 3.76
N SER A 119 4.86 3.19 4.95
CA SER A 119 3.79 3.44 5.93
C SER A 119 3.88 4.87 6.49
N GLY A 120 2.72 5.46 6.78
CA GLY A 120 2.64 6.81 7.33
C GLY A 120 1.47 7.62 6.80
N PHE A 121 1.46 8.92 7.13
CA PHE A 121 0.43 9.85 6.69
C PHE A 121 0.81 10.51 5.38
N TYR A 122 -0.09 10.41 4.42
CA TYR A 122 0.02 11.06 3.12
C TYR A 122 -0.93 12.25 3.05
N GLN A 123 -0.58 13.24 2.24
CA GLN A 123 -1.43 14.36 1.92
C GLN A 123 -1.82 14.27 0.43
N ALA A 124 -3.10 14.39 0.15
CA ALA A 124 -3.64 14.40 -1.20
C ALA A 124 -4.13 15.81 -1.54
N ASN A 125 -3.55 16.41 -2.57
CA ASN A 125 -3.93 17.72 -3.07
C ASN A 125 -4.70 17.58 -4.38
N MET A 126 -5.91 18.09 -4.41
CA MET A 126 -6.70 18.25 -5.62
C MET A 126 -6.49 19.65 -6.18
N LEU A 127 -5.92 19.75 -7.39
CA LEU A 127 -5.53 21.01 -8.01
C LEU A 127 -6.16 21.16 -9.39
N GLY A 128 -6.64 22.34 -9.74
CA GLY A 128 -7.20 22.61 -11.05
C GLY A 128 -8.52 23.37 -11.02
N SER A 129 -9.54 22.90 -11.77
CA SER A 129 -10.87 23.52 -11.80
C SER A 129 -11.98 22.49 -11.98
N ILE A 130 -13.10 22.75 -11.31
CA ILE A 130 -14.37 22.04 -11.49
C ILE A 130 -15.33 22.99 -12.16
N ASN A 131 -15.72 22.72 -13.43
CA ASN A 131 -16.61 23.59 -14.19
C ASN A 131 -16.26 25.10 -14.03
N GLU A 132 -15.02 25.46 -14.34
CA GLU A 132 -14.47 26.82 -14.25
C GLU A 132 -14.22 27.35 -12.81
N THR A 133 -14.69 26.66 -11.77
CA THR A 133 -14.38 27.01 -10.37
C THR A 133 -12.96 26.53 -10.04
N PRO A 134 -12.01 27.42 -9.75
CA PRO A 134 -10.66 27.02 -9.36
C PRO A 134 -10.69 26.23 -8.06
N ILE A 135 -9.90 25.17 -7.98
CA ILE A 135 -9.75 24.36 -6.77
C ILE A 135 -8.28 24.20 -6.38
N SER A 136 -8.04 24.32 -5.09
CA SER A 136 -6.78 23.97 -4.44
C SER A 136 -7.14 23.42 -3.07
N LEU A 137 -7.36 22.12 -3.02
CA LEU A 137 -7.85 21.43 -1.83
C LEU A 137 -6.80 20.46 -1.35
N SER A 138 -6.49 20.52 -0.06
CA SER A 138 -5.55 19.65 0.61
C SER A 138 -6.30 18.79 1.63
N MET A 139 -6.24 17.48 1.45
CA MET A 139 -6.93 16.53 2.31
C MET A 139 -5.95 15.42 2.78
N HIS A 140 -6.28 14.79 3.90
CA HIS A 140 -5.47 13.75 4.49
C HIS A 140 -6.30 12.46 4.51
N PRO A 141 -6.06 11.54 3.57
CA PRO A 141 -6.68 10.22 3.62
C PRO A 141 -6.15 9.43 4.83
N PRO A 142 -6.80 8.32 5.23
CA PRO A 142 -6.33 7.47 6.31
C PRO A 142 -4.86 7.09 6.19
N LYS A 143 -4.23 6.83 7.33
CA LYS A 143 -2.83 6.42 7.40
C LYS A 143 -2.59 5.13 6.61
N VAL A 144 -1.50 5.11 5.83
CA VAL A 144 -0.97 3.88 5.25
C VAL A 144 -0.31 3.06 6.36
N GLU A 145 -0.81 1.88 6.62
CA GLU A 145 -0.26 0.98 7.62
C GLU A 145 0.96 0.21 7.10
N ASP A 146 1.70 -0.38 8.02
CA ASP A 146 2.77 -1.30 7.65
C ASP A 146 2.17 -2.57 7.02
N ARG A 147 2.88 -3.18 6.09
CA ARG A 147 2.42 -4.39 5.40
C ARG A 147 2.07 -5.53 6.36
N THR A 148 2.81 -5.65 7.46
CA THR A 148 2.57 -6.67 8.50
C THR A 148 1.22 -6.52 9.19
N TYR A 149 0.52 -5.41 9.01
CA TYR A 149 -0.79 -5.16 9.59
C TYR A 149 -1.87 -6.16 9.13
N ILE A 150 -1.77 -6.65 7.90
CA ILE A 150 -2.74 -7.59 7.30
C ILE A 150 -2.13 -8.95 6.94
N GLU A 151 -0.82 -9.14 7.09
CA GLU A 151 -0.15 -10.40 6.76
C GLU A 151 -0.45 -11.48 7.81
N PHE A 152 -0.89 -12.65 7.33
CA PHE A 152 -1.09 -13.83 8.15
C PHE A 152 -0.75 -15.12 7.36
N PRO A 153 0.07 -16.05 7.91
CA PRO A 153 0.92 -15.82 9.08
C PRO A 153 1.92 -14.71 8.83
N GLN A 154 2.33 -14.00 9.89
CA GLN A 154 3.36 -13.00 9.73
C GLN A 154 4.64 -13.66 9.20
N PRO A 155 5.26 -13.10 8.15
CA PRO A 155 6.54 -13.59 7.68
C PRO A 155 7.53 -13.53 8.86
N ALA A 156 8.33 -14.59 9.03
CA ALA A 156 9.40 -14.55 10.02
C ALA A 156 10.31 -13.36 9.67
N ASP A 157 10.53 -12.47 10.62
CA ASP A 157 11.48 -11.38 10.47
C ASP A 157 12.86 -11.96 10.20
N ILE A 158 13.21 -12.07 8.92
CA ILE A 158 14.58 -12.35 8.52
C ILE A 158 15.34 -11.07 8.80
N THR A 159 16.02 -11.02 9.93
CA THR A 159 16.83 -9.86 10.31
C THR A 159 17.95 -9.71 9.29
N VAL A 160 18.40 -8.46 9.06
CA VAL A 160 19.59 -8.17 8.27
C VAL A 160 20.78 -9.01 8.76
N GLN A 161 20.85 -9.27 10.07
CA GLN A 161 21.87 -10.12 10.67
C GLN A 161 21.80 -11.58 10.16
N GLN A 162 20.61 -12.18 10.05
CA GLN A 162 20.47 -13.55 9.51
C GLN A 162 20.85 -13.63 8.03
N ILE A 163 20.62 -12.55 7.26
CA ILE A 163 21.08 -12.47 5.87
C ILE A 163 22.60 -12.39 5.84
N ILE A 164 23.22 -11.57 6.69
CA ILE A 164 24.67 -11.42 6.80
C ILE A 164 25.29 -12.76 7.24
N ASP A 165 24.73 -13.40 8.25
CA ASP A 165 25.22 -14.68 8.78
C ASP A 165 25.14 -15.78 7.71
N GLY A 166 24.02 -15.86 6.99
CA GLY A 166 23.84 -16.79 5.86
C GLY A 166 24.80 -16.52 4.71
N HIS A 167 25.07 -15.25 4.40
CA HIS A 167 26.04 -14.88 3.39
C HIS A 167 27.50 -15.20 3.82
N THR A 168 27.82 -15.00 5.09
CA THR A 168 29.12 -15.35 5.67
C THR A 168 29.36 -16.85 5.63
N ALA A 169 28.38 -17.65 6.04
CA ALA A 169 28.45 -19.11 5.96
C ALA A 169 28.67 -19.61 4.52
N LEU A 170 27.99 -19.00 3.53
CA LEU A 170 28.19 -19.33 2.12
C LEU A 170 29.63 -19.00 1.63
N ILE A 171 30.21 -17.92 2.10
CA ILE A 171 31.59 -17.54 1.77
C ILE A 171 32.58 -18.53 2.38
N GLU A 172 32.36 -18.98 3.63
CA GLU A 172 33.15 -20.01 4.29
C GLU A 172 33.07 -21.34 3.54
N ASP A 173 31.86 -21.79 3.18
CA ASP A 173 31.63 -23.02 2.42
C ASP A 173 32.33 -22.99 1.04
N ILE A 174 32.30 -21.83 0.37
CA ILE A 174 33.00 -21.64 -0.91
C ILE A 174 34.51 -21.70 -0.69
N GLY A 175 35.04 -21.16 0.40
CA GLY A 175 36.44 -21.23 0.77
C GLY A 175 36.90 -22.68 1.00
N GLU A 176 36.14 -23.44 1.79
CA GLU A 176 36.44 -24.88 2.04
C GLU A 176 36.36 -25.70 0.75
N LEU A 177 35.40 -25.42 -0.13
CA LEU A 177 35.31 -26.06 -1.44
C LEU A 177 36.54 -25.74 -2.32
N GLN A 178 36.98 -24.49 -2.34
CA GLN A 178 38.18 -24.09 -3.08
C GLN A 178 39.44 -24.78 -2.57
N ASP A 179 39.61 -24.87 -1.25
CA ASP A 179 40.73 -25.58 -0.63
C ASP A 179 40.67 -27.08 -0.92
N SER A 180 39.46 -27.65 -0.89
CA SER A 180 39.27 -29.07 -1.25
C SER A 180 39.58 -29.34 -2.72
N VAL A 181 39.17 -28.47 -3.64
CA VAL A 181 39.50 -28.56 -5.06
C VAL A 181 41.02 -28.42 -5.25
N LYS A 182 41.67 -27.51 -4.58
CA LYS A 182 43.13 -27.32 -4.65
C LYS A 182 43.90 -28.54 -4.12
N ASN A 183 43.45 -29.13 -3.01
CA ASN A 183 44.03 -30.34 -2.45
C ASN A 183 43.86 -31.55 -3.39
N LEU A 184 42.74 -31.61 -4.14
CA LEU A 184 42.53 -32.64 -5.17
C LEU A 184 43.41 -32.41 -6.40
N GLU A 185 43.68 -31.19 -6.76
CA GLU A 185 44.58 -30.79 -7.86
C GLU A 185 46.03 -31.13 -7.54
N ASP A 186 46.50 -30.82 -6.32
CA ASP A 186 47.88 -31.10 -5.85
C ASP A 186 48.16 -32.62 -5.67
N ASN A 187 47.12 -33.42 -5.32
CA ASN A 187 47.24 -34.88 -5.12
C ASN A 187 47.03 -35.71 -6.39
N ASN A 188 46.58 -35.12 -7.49
CA ASN A 188 46.22 -35.87 -8.68
C ASN A 188 46.75 -35.25 -9.97
N GLN A 189 47.99 -35.58 -10.30
CA GLN A 189 48.61 -35.20 -11.59
C GLN A 189 47.89 -35.78 -12.83
N GLN A 190 46.72 -36.47 -12.66
CA GLN A 190 46.00 -37.07 -13.79
C GLN A 190 44.49 -37.28 -13.54
N MET A 191 43.77 -36.25 -13.01
CA MET A 191 42.33 -36.33 -13.10
C MET A 191 41.82 -35.37 -14.17
N ASP A 192 41.16 -35.93 -15.15
CA ASP A 192 40.54 -35.22 -16.27
C ASP A 192 39.51 -34.21 -15.73
N MET A 193 39.79 -32.91 -15.91
CA MET A 193 38.97 -31.78 -15.43
C MET A 193 37.49 -31.88 -15.82
N GLY A 194 37.14 -32.78 -16.78
CA GLY A 194 35.81 -33.07 -17.19
C GLY A 194 34.92 -33.69 -16.08
N TYR A 195 35.48 -34.55 -15.22
CA TYR A 195 34.72 -35.15 -14.12
C TYR A 195 34.41 -34.21 -12.98
N LEU A 196 35.25 -33.21 -12.73
CA LEU A 196 34.96 -32.15 -11.73
C LEU A 196 33.82 -31.21 -12.17
N GLY A 197 33.80 -30.88 -13.46
CA GLY A 197 32.71 -30.08 -14.03
C GLY A 197 31.33 -30.79 -13.96
N ILE A 198 31.33 -32.12 -14.20
CA ILE A 198 30.10 -32.94 -14.10
C ILE A 198 29.64 -33.04 -12.63
N GLY A 199 30.54 -33.22 -11.68
CA GLY A 199 30.21 -33.28 -10.25
C GLY A 199 29.56 -31.98 -9.74
N LEU A 200 30.14 -30.84 -10.03
CA LEU A 200 29.59 -29.52 -9.64
C LEU A 200 28.27 -29.22 -10.36
N GLY A 201 28.11 -29.63 -11.61
CA GLY A 201 26.85 -29.52 -12.35
C GLY A 201 25.71 -30.31 -11.74
N LEU A 202 25.99 -31.53 -11.26
CA LEU A 202 25.00 -32.38 -10.60
C LEU A 202 24.56 -31.81 -9.23
N ILE A 203 25.47 -31.26 -8.45
CA ILE A 203 25.17 -30.63 -7.18
C ILE A 203 24.32 -29.37 -7.40
N GLY A 204 24.68 -28.53 -8.37
CA GLY A 204 23.92 -27.34 -8.72
C GLY A 204 22.48 -27.65 -9.18
N THR A 205 22.30 -28.70 -10.00
CA THR A 205 20.97 -29.12 -10.44
C THR A 205 20.14 -29.74 -9.30
N ALA A 206 20.75 -30.48 -8.38
CA ALA A 206 20.04 -31.00 -7.21
C ALA A 206 19.56 -29.90 -6.28
N LEU A 207 20.39 -28.89 -6.01
CA LEU A 207 20.00 -27.73 -5.21
C LEU A 207 18.89 -26.90 -5.87
N ALA A 208 18.94 -26.71 -7.19
CA ALA A 208 17.89 -26.01 -7.94
C ALA A 208 16.55 -26.76 -7.89
N VAL A 209 16.58 -28.09 -7.98
CA VAL A 209 15.36 -28.93 -7.86
C VAL A 209 14.78 -28.86 -6.46
N ILE A 210 15.62 -28.88 -5.40
CA ILE A 210 15.18 -28.75 -4.01
C ILE A 210 14.55 -27.36 -3.77
N ALA A 211 15.17 -26.32 -4.29
CA ALA A 211 14.64 -24.95 -4.18
C ALA A 211 13.28 -24.80 -4.88
N LEU A 212 13.14 -25.35 -6.09
CA LEU A 212 11.88 -25.36 -6.83
C LEU A 212 10.79 -26.20 -6.16
N ALA A 213 11.15 -27.34 -5.56
CA ALA A 213 10.20 -28.19 -4.83
C ALA A 213 9.72 -27.51 -3.54
N LYS A 214 10.57 -26.73 -2.87
CA LYS A 214 10.22 -25.96 -1.68
C LYS A 214 9.35 -24.73 -2.01
N SER A 215 9.63 -24.07 -3.13
CA SER A 215 8.83 -22.94 -3.64
C SER A 215 7.40 -23.32 -4.06
N LYS A 216 7.15 -24.57 -4.46
CA LYS A 216 5.82 -25.07 -4.82
C LYS A 216 4.96 -25.54 -3.63
N LYS A 217 5.52 -25.56 -2.42
CA LYS A 217 4.84 -26.01 -1.19
C LYS A 217 4.39 -24.86 -0.29
N ASN A 218 4.74 -23.63 -0.64
CA ASN A 218 4.20 -22.40 -0.13
C ASN A 218 3.32 -21.80 -1.25
#